data_784867465b19176146c9ea2f60684b82
#
_entry.id   784867465b19176146c9ea2f60684b82
#
_cell.length_a   1.000
_cell.length_b   1.000
_cell.length_c   1.000
_cell.angle_alpha   90.00
_cell.angle_beta   90.00
_cell.angle_gamma   90.00
#
_symmetry.space_group_name_H-M   'P 1'
#
loop_
_entity.id
_entity.type
_entity.pdbx_description
1 polymer ?
#
loop_
_entity_poly.entity_id
_entity_poly.type
_entity_poly.pdbx_seq_one_letter_code
_entity_poly.pdbx_strand_id
1 'polypeptide(L)'
;MFGARTSEIWSIKPFEEDGEIFAEILTVEKNKKPTEWRICLALQQDWARELNILEVNKIFSINHASEYDAKLLKKINNTYTKWFAAKSNAALKPYDLRHAYGYRTANMNINTDTASKFMGHSEAIHSSTYKKAYDKSDALKTAKLIRQQLQQQ
;
A
#
# COMPACT_ATOMS: atom_id res chain seq x y z
N MET A 1 -4.70 -0.70 -2.96
CA MET A 1 -4.75 -2.13 -2.71
C MET A 1 -3.47 -2.65 -2.04
N PHE A 2 -2.28 -2.42 -2.57
CA PHE A 2 -0.99 -2.91 -2.08
C PHE A 2 -0.08 -1.86 -1.43
N GLY A 3 -0.53 -0.65 -1.19
CA GLY A 3 0.27 0.41 -0.56
C GLY A 3 1.53 0.86 -1.33
N ALA A 4 1.63 0.55 -2.63
CA ALA A 4 2.78 0.90 -3.45
C ALA A 4 2.95 2.42 -3.62
N ARG A 5 4.21 2.87 -3.74
CA ARG A 5 4.52 4.23 -4.21
C ARG A 5 4.19 4.36 -5.70
N THR A 6 3.98 5.56 -6.17
CA THR A 6 3.74 5.81 -7.61
C THR A 6 4.87 5.28 -8.49
N SER A 7 6.11 5.35 -8.01
CA SER A 7 7.29 4.81 -8.70
C SER A 7 7.37 3.28 -8.71
N GLU A 8 6.61 2.61 -7.86
CA GLU A 8 6.61 1.15 -7.70
C GLU A 8 5.49 0.45 -8.47
N ILE A 9 4.48 1.21 -8.94
CA ILE A 9 3.28 0.65 -9.60
C ILE A 9 3.65 -0.26 -10.77
N TRP A 10 4.69 0.09 -11.51
CA TRP A 10 5.12 -0.63 -12.70
C TRP A 10 5.83 -1.96 -12.41
N SER A 11 6.23 -2.19 -11.17
CA SER A 11 6.85 -3.43 -10.72
C SER A 11 5.89 -4.39 -10.02
N ILE A 12 4.63 -4.00 -9.78
CA ILE A 12 3.65 -4.83 -9.07
C ILE A 12 3.41 -6.12 -9.87
N LYS A 13 3.65 -7.26 -9.26
CA LYS A 13 3.35 -8.59 -9.77
C LYS A 13 2.34 -9.26 -8.83
N PRO A 14 1.04 -9.17 -9.12
CA PRO A 14 0.03 -9.81 -8.28
C PRO A 14 0.08 -11.33 -8.48
N PHE A 15 -0.17 -12.06 -7.40
CA PHE A 15 -0.30 -13.51 -7.38
C PHE A 15 -1.30 -13.94 -6.30
N GLU A 16 -1.78 -15.16 -6.39
CA GLU A 16 -2.66 -15.77 -5.39
C GLU A 16 -1.93 -16.94 -4.72
N GLU A 17 -2.04 -17.01 -3.41
CA GLU A 17 -1.52 -18.11 -2.59
C GLU A 17 -2.51 -18.38 -1.46
N ASP A 18 -2.88 -19.63 -1.26
CA ASP A 18 -3.84 -20.10 -0.25
C ASP A 18 -5.19 -19.35 -0.27
N GLY A 19 -5.63 -18.93 -1.45
CA GLY A 19 -6.89 -18.18 -1.63
C GLY A 19 -6.78 -16.70 -1.30
N GLU A 20 -5.60 -16.18 -1.00
CA GLU A 20 -5.36 -14.76 -0.72
C GLU A 20 -4.53 -14.10 -1.83
N ILE A 21 -4.86 -12.86 -2.18
CA ILE A 21 -4.15 -12.12 -3.22
C ILE A 21 -3.04 -11.27 -2.58
N PHE A 22 -1.84 -11.50 -3.09
CA PHE A 22 -0.62 -10.77 -2.75
C PHE A 22 -0.05 -10.06 -3.98
N ALA A 23 1.01 -9.31 -3.77
CA ALA A 23 1.85 -8.81 -4.84
C ALA A 23 3.32 -8.76 -4.42
N GLU A 24 4.22 -9.14 -5.33
CA GLU A 24 5.61 -8.73 -5.27
C GLU A 24 5.78 -7.33 -5.82
N ILE A 25 6.50 -6.49 -5.12
CA ILE A 25 6.74 -5.09 -5.47
C ILE A 25 8.21 -4.75 -5.28
N LEU A 26 8.85 -4.20 -6.30
CA LEU A 26 10.20 -3.70 -6.21
C LEU A 26 10.23 -2.42 -5.35
N THR A 27 10.94 -2.48 -4.22
CA THR A 27 11.04 -1.37 -3.28
C THR A 27 11.92 -0.27 -3.86
N VAL A 28 11.37 0.94 -3.98
CA VAL A 28 12.09 2.12 -4.46
C VAL A 28 12.24 3.13 -3.34
N GLU A 29 13.43 3.21 -2.77
CA GLU A 29 13.79 4.23 -1.80
C GLU A 29 14.24 5.54 -2.48
N LYS A 30 14.05 6.66 -1.78
CA LYS A 30 14.47 7.97 -2.29
C LYS A 30 15.97 7.99 -2.51
N ASN A 31 16.40 8.37 -3.72
CA ASN A 31 17.80 8.51 -4.13
C ASN A 31 18.63 7.21 -4.10
N LYS A 32 18.00 6.04 -4.07
CA LYS A 32 18.68 4.75 -4.17
C LYS A 32 18.24 3.97 -5.40
N LYS A 33 19.10 3.10 -5.88
CA LYS A 33 18.71 2.09 -6.86
C LYS A 33 17.89 1.01 -6.14
N PRO A 34 16.78 0.56 -6.72
CA PRO A 34 16.01 -0.52 -6.13
C PRO A 34 16.79 -1.84 -6.20
N THR A 35 16.80 -2.58 -5.12
CA THR A 35 17.52 -3.86 -5.02
C THR A 35 16.66 -4.97 -4.42
N GLU A 36 15.56 -4.62 -3.79
CA GLU A 36 14.79 -5.54 -2.97
C GLU A 36 13.34 -5.64 -3.45
N TRP A 37 12.86 -6.87 -3.56
CA TRP A 37 11.45 -7.19 -3.74
C TRP A 37 10.81 -7.46 -2.38
N ARG A 38 9.60 -6.95 -2.17
CA ARG A 38 8.80 -7.22 -0.99
C ARG A 38 7.46 -7.81 -1.37
N ILE A 39 6.91 -8.63 -0.47
CA ILE A 39 5.55 -9.13 -0.58
C ILE A 39 4.60 -8.18 0.13
N CYS A 40 3.45 -7.92 -0.49
CA CYS A 40 2.37 -7.12 0.07
C CYS A 40 1.06 -7.88 -0.04
N LEU A 41 0.27 -7.85 1.01
CA LEU A 41 -1.09 -8.37 1.01
C LEU A 41 -2.06 -7.34 0.41
N ALA A 42 -2.99 -7.77 -0.42
CA ALA A 42 -4.14 -6.97 -0.79
C ALA A 42 -5.10 -6.89 0.40
N LEU A 43 -5.13 -5.76 1.13
CA LEU A 43 -5.98 -5.64 2.33
C LEU A 43 -7.49 -5.73 2.04
N GLN A 44 -7.89 -5.64 0.80
CA GLN A 44 -9.27 -5.76 0.34
C GLN A 44 -9.34 -6.81 -0.75
N GLN A 45 -9.43 -8.04 -0.32
CA GLN A 45 -9.44 -9.23 -1.17
C GLN A 45 -10.60 -9.20 -2.16
N ASP A 46 -11.81 -8.85 -1.70
CA ASP A 46 -13.00 -8.77 -2.56
C ASP A 46 -12.79 -7.78 -3.71
N TRP A 47 -12.24 -6.60 -3.42
CA TRP A 47 -11.92 -5.62 -4.47
C TRP A 47 -10.82 -6.10 -5.41
N ALA A 48 -9.85 -6.86 -4.89
CA ALA A 48 -8.80 -7.41 -5.73
C ALA A 48 -9.35 -8.42 -6.74
N ARG A 49 -10.32 -9.23 -6.34
CA ARG A 49 -11.03 -10.16 -7.21
C ARG A 49 -11.99 -9.45 -8.18
N GLU A 50 -12.82 -8.57 -7.66
CA GLU A 50 -13.79 -7.79 -8.46
C GLU A 50 -13.11 -6.99 -9.58
N LEU A 51 -11.94 -6.39 -9.29
CA LEU A 51 -11.13 -5.66 -10.26
C LEU A 51 -10.23 -6.56 -11.11
N ASN A 52 -10.30 -7.87 -10.94
CA ASN A 52 -9.51 -8.87 -11.64
C ASN A 52 -8.00 -8.53 -11.66
N ILE A 53 -7.46 -8.20 -10.49
CA ILE A 53 -6.11 -7.63 -10.37
C ILE A 53 -5.01 -8.60 -10.84
N LEU A 54 -5.27 -9.91 -10.83
CA LEU A 54 -4.33 -10.93 -11.28
C LEU A 54 -4.07 -10.86 -12.80
N GLU A 55 -5.05 -10.38 -13.57
CA GLU A 55 -5.00 -10.31 -15.04
C GLU A 55 -4.79 -8.90 -15.58
N VAL A 56 -4.45 -7.94 -14.72
CA VAL A 56 -4.22 -6.56 -15.16
C VAL A 56 -3.02 -6.48 -16.10
N ASN A 57 -3.31 -6.18 -17.36
CA ASN A 57 -2.29 -5.87 -18.36
C ASN A 57 -1.73 -4.46 -18.12
N LYS A 58 -0.42 -4.37 -17.90
CA LYS A 58 0.27 -3.10 -17.75
C LYS A 58 0.81 -2.63 -19.12
N ILE A 59 0.67 -1.35 -19.38
CA ILE A 59 1.28 -0.70 -20.57
C ILE A 59 2.81 -0.83 -20.51
N PHE A 60 3.36 -0.83 -19.29
CA PHE A 60 4.78 -0.96 -19.01
C PHE A 60 4.97 -1.78 -17.74
N SER A 61 5.96 -2.66 -17.70
CA SER A 61 6.29 -3.47 -16.53
C SER A 61 7.79 -3.47 -16.27
N ILE A 62 8.17 -3.48 -14.99
CA ILE A 62 9.53 -3.71 -14.52
C ILE A 62 9.56 -5.12 -13.91
N ASN A 63 10.30 -6.02 -14.55
CA ASN A 63 10.41 -7.41 -14.11
C ASN A 63 11.71 -7.68 -13.33
N HIS A 64 12.73 -6.85 -13.56
CA HIS A 64 14.02 -6.94 -12.90
C HIS A 64 14.48 -5.56 -12.41
N ALA A 65 15.23 -5.53 -11.31
CA ALA A 65 15.74 -4.27 -10.75
C ALA A 65 16.67 -3.52 -11.72
N SER A 66 17.34 -4.21 -12.63
CA SER A 66 18.17 -3.62 -13.68
C SER A 66 17.40 -2.82 -14.73
N GLU A 67 16.09 -3.06 -14.87
CA GLU A 67 15.22 -2.35 -15.80
C GLU A 67 14.74 -1.00 -15.23
N TYR A 68 15.08 -0.70 -13.97
CA TYR A 68 14.65 0.52 -13.32
C TYR A 68 15.37 1.75 -13.90
N ASP A 69 14.65 2.57 -14.63
CA ASP A 69 15.11 3.88 -15.10
C ASP A 69 14.36 5.01 -14.39
N ALA A 70 15.06 5.69 -13.50
CA ALA A 70 14.48 6.77 -12.69
C ALA A 70 13.97 7.94 -13.54
N LYS A 71 14.64 8.25 -14.67
CA LYS A 71 14.24 9.37 -15.56
C LYS A 71 12.98 9.04 -16.33
N LEU A 72 12.93 7.84 -16.92
CA LEU A 72 11.75 7.34 -17.62
C LEU A 72 10.55 7.25 -16.68
N LEU A 73 10.73 6.65 -15.50
CA LEU A 73 9.66 6.50 -14.51
C LEU A 73 9.16 7.84 -13.99
N LYS A 74 10.02 8.82 -13.79
CA LYS A 74 9.61 10.17 -13.40
C LYS A 74 8.69 10.79 -14.48
N LYS A 75 9.02 10.62 -15.76
CA LYS A 75 8.18 11.11 -16.87
C LYS A 75 6.82 10.41 -16.89
N ILE A 76 6.81 9.08 -16.81
CA ILE A 76 5.58 8.27 -16.81
C ILE A 76 4.71 8.63 -15.60
N ASN A 77 5.30 8.69 -14.40
CA ASN A 77 4.57 9.01 -13.18
C ASN A 77 3.97 10.44 -13.20
N ASN A 78 4.66 11.40 -13.78
CA ASN A 78 4.11 12.75 -13.95
C ASN A 78 2.88 12.74 -14.86
N THR A 79 2.93 11.98 -15.96
CA THR A 79 1.79 11.82 -16.87
C THR A 79 0.63 11.13 -16.19
N TYR A 80 0.91 10.03 -15.49
CA TYR A 80 -0.09 9.29 -14.70
C TYR A 80 -0.74 10.18 -13.63
N THR A 81 0.05 10.96 -12.89
CA THR A 81 -0.46 11.85 -11.84
C THR A 81 -1.40 12.92 -12.41
N LYS A 82 -1.06 13.51 -13.55
CA LYS A 82 -1.94 14.47 -14.25
C LYS A 82 -3.24 13.82 -14.72
N TRP A 83 -3.14 12.64 -15.32
CA TRP A 83 -4.31 11.88 -15.77
C TRP A 83 -5.22 11.50 -14.58
N PHE A 84 -4.63 11.02 -13.48
CA PHE A 84 -5.36 10.65 -12.27
C PHE A 84 -6.09 11.85 -11.65
N ALA A 85 -5.41 13.00 -11.55
CA ALA A 85 -6.01 14.24 -11.06
C ALA A 85 -7.21 14.68 -11.92
N ALA A 86 -7.06 14.62 -13.26
CA ALA A 86 -8.15 14.93 -14.17
C ALA A 86 -9.36 14.00 -14.02
N LYS A 87 -9.11 12.68 -13.85
CA LYS A 87 -10.18 11.68 -13.69
C LYS A 87 -10.85 11.73 -12.30
N SER A 88 -10.15 12.16 -11.27
CA SER A 88 -10.68 12.35 -9.91
C SER A 88 -11.21 13.76 -9.65
N ASN A 89 -11.33 14.63 -10.68
CA ASN A 89 -11.65 16.04 -10.53
C ASN A 89 -10.74 16.76 -9.53
N ALA A 90 -9.45 16.42 -9.55
CA ALA A 90 -8.40 16.90 -8.63
C ALA A 90 -8.66 16.62 -7.13
N ALA A 91 -9.67 15.80 -6.80
CA ALA A 91 -10.01 15.46 -5.40
C ALA A 91 -8.98 14.55 -4.74
N LEU A 92 -8.27 13.73 -5.52
CA LEU A 92 -7.32 12.73 -5.03
C LEU A 92 -5.99 12.81 -5.77
N LYS A 93 -4.92 12.50 -5.07
CA LYS A 93 -3.60 12.23 -5.64
C LYS A 93 -3.31 10.72 -5.59
N PRO A 94 -2.50 10.16 -6.51
CA PRO A 94 -2.12 8.75 -6.45
C PRO A 94 -1.50 8.33 -5.10
N TYR A 95 -0.81 9.25 -4.43
CA TYR A 95 -0.19 9.01 -3.13
C TYR A 95 -1.21 8.86 -1.99
N ASP A 96 -2.41 9.43 -2.12
CA ASP A 96 -3.49 9.28 -1.14
C ASP A 96 -3.96 7.83 -1.05
N LEU A 97 -3.87 7.07 -2.15
CA LEU A 97 -4.17 5.63 -2.16
C LEU A 97 -3.20 4.84 -1.27
N ARG A 98 -1.94 5.25 -1.26
CA ARG A 98 -0.94 4.66 -0.37
C ARG A 98 -1.20 5.04 1.09
N HIS A 99 -1.56 6.29 1.37
CA HIS A 99 -1.97 6.69 2.72
C HIS A 99 -3.20 5.92 3.19
N ALA A 100 -4.19 5.73 2.32
CA ALA A 100 -5.37 4.93 2.64
C ALA A 100 -5.01 3.48 3.02
N TYR A 101 -4.00 2.88 2.36
CA TYR A 101 -3.48 1.57 2.75
C TYR A 101 -2.88 1.60 4.17
N GLY A 102 -2.01 2.57 4.48
CA GLY A 102 -1.41 2.72 5.81
C GLY A 102 -2.45 2.94 6.92
N TYR A 103 -3.50 3.73 6.66
CA TYR A 103 -4.62 3.88 7.61
C TYR A 103 -5.41 2.57 7.79
N ARG A 104 -5.58 1.78 6.73
CA ARG A 104 -6.25 0.48 6.84
C ARG A 104 -5.44 -0.53 7.64
N THR A 105 -4.11 -0.56 7.52
CA THR A 105 -3.28 -1.42 8.35
C THR A 105 -3.50 -1.15 9.83
N ALA A 106 -3.62 0.12 10.23
CA ALA A 106 -3.94 0.50 11.60
C ALA A 106 -5.35 0.05 12.02
N ASN A 107 -6.37 0.28 11.18
CA ASN A 107 -7.75 -0.10 11.46
C ASN A 107 -7.92 -1.64 11.57
N MET A 108 -7.15 -2.40 10.81
CA MET A 108 -7.13 -3.87 10.85
C MET A 108 -6.21 -4.42 11.94
N ASN A 109 -5.57 -3.54 12.72
CA ASN A 109 -4.64 -3.90 13.79
C ASN A 109 -3.42 -4.72 13.34
N ILE A 110 -2.98 -4.52 12.11
CA ILE A 110 -1.72 -5.06 11.64
C ILE A 110 -0.61 -4.32 12.39
N ASN A 111 0.31 -5.05 13.00
CA ASN A 111 1.40 -4.42 13.74
C ASN A 111 2.28 -3.53 12.84
N THR A 112 2.95 -2.54 13.44
CA THR A 112 3.71 -1.52 12.73
C THR A 112 4.88 -2.09 11.93
N ASP A 113 5.54 -3.16 12.43
CA ASP A 113 6.63 -3.83 11.72
C ASP A 113 6.12 -4.48 10.43
N THR A 114 5.06 -5.30 10.49
CA THR A 114 4.47 -5.94 9.31
C THR A 114 3.93 -4.91 8.31
N ALA A 115 3.22 -3.89 8.79
CA ALA A 115 2.69 -2.83 7.94
C ALA A 115 3.80 -2.04 7.23
N SER A 116 4.90 -1.77 7.93
CA SER A 116 6.07 -1.09 7.37
C SER A 116 6.73 -1.92 6.26
N LYS A 117 6.88 -3.23 6.45
CA LYS A 117 7.40 -4.17 5.45
C LYS A 117 6.51 -4.20 4.21
N PHE A 118 5.20 -4.32 4.37
CA PHE A 118 4.26 -4.25 3.23
C PHE A 118 4.41 -2.94 2.44
N MET A 119 4.61 -1.83 3.13
CA MET A 119 4.73 -0.53 2.48
C MET A 119 6.15 -0.20 2.01
N GLY A 120 7.16 -1.00 2.36
CA GLY A 120 8.56 -0.78 1.95
C GLY A 120 9.15 0.50 2.51
N HIS A 121 9.02 0.73 3.82
CA HIS A 121 9.69 1.78 4.57
C HIS A 121 10.04 1.27 5.99
N SER A 122 10.88 2.00 6.71
CA SER A 122 11.22 1.62 8.07
C SER A 122 10.02 1.74 9.02
N GLU A 123 10.01 0.96 10.09
CA GLU A 123 9.01 1.04 11.14
C GLU A 123 8.91 2.44 11.75
N ALA A 124 10.05 3.12 11.94
CA ALA A 124 10.09 4.49 12.44
C ALA A 124 9.33 5.47 11.53
N ILE A 125 9.49 5.36 10.20
CA ILE A 125 8.75 6.17 9.22
C ILE A 125 7.26 5.80 9.26
N HIS A 126 6.93 4.51 9.35
CA HIS A 126 5.55 4.06 9.42
C HIS A 126 4.85 4.62 10.65
N SER A 127 5.44 4.40 11.82
CA SER A 127 4.91 4.86 13.11
C SER A 127 4.73 6.37 13.15
N SER A 128 5.72 7.16 12.72
CA SER A 128 5.60 8.63 12.70
C SER A 128 4.48 9.12 11.78
N THR A 129 4.31 8.46 10.63
CA THR A 129 3.32 8.87 9.62
C THR A 129 1.89 8.50 10.01
N TYR A 130 1.70 7.31 10.60
CA TYR A 130 0.36 6.76 10.87
C TYR A 130 0.02 6.66 12.36
N LYS A 131 0.85 7.22 13.26
CA LYS A 131 0.67 7.21 14.71
C LYS A 131 -0.77 7.50 15.12
N LYS A 132 -1.33 8.59 14.64
CA LYS A 132 -2.71 9.00 15.00
C LYS A 132 -3.77 7.95 14.63
N ALA A 133 -3.56 7.16 13.57
CA ALA A 133 -4.47 6.11 13.17
C ALA A 133 -4.39 4.92 14.12
N TYR A 134 -3.18 4.52 14.52
CA TYR A 134 -2.97 3.47 15.51
C TYR A 134 -3.49 3.88 16.88
N ASP A 135 -3.17 5.10 17.37
CA ASP A 135 -3.67 5.61 18.64
C ASP A 135 -5.20 5.60 18.68
N LYS A 136 -5.87 6.02 17.60
CA LYS A 136 -7.34 5.97 17.50
C LYS A 136 -7.88 4.54 17.51
N SER A 137 -7.23 3.63 16.78
CA SER A 137 -7.62 2.23 16.72
C SER A 137 -7.53 1.57 18.11
N ASP A 138 -6.44 1.80 18.82
CA ASP A 138 -6.22 1.27 20.16
C ASP A 138 -7.20 1.83 21.19
N ALA A 139 -7.50 3.13 21.10
CA ALA A 139 -8.52 3.75 21.95
C ALA A 139 -9.91 3.14 21.72
N LEU A 140 -10.29 2.89 20.46
CA LEU A 140 -11.57 2.26 20.13
C LEU A 140 -11.66 0.81 20.61
N LYS A 141 -10.56 0.04 20.52
CA LYS A 141 -10.49 -1.32 21.06
C LYS A 141 -10.68 -1.32 22.57
N THR A 142 -9.92 -0.48 23.26
CA THR A 142 -10.00 -0.34 24.72
C THR A 142 -11.42 0.02 25.16
N ALA A 143 -12.06 0.96 24.47
CA ALA A 143 -13.45 1.34 24.75
C ALA A 143 -14.43 0.17 24.55
N LYS A 144 -14.25 -0.65 23.50
CA LYS A 144 -15.09 -1.84 23.27
C LYS A 144 -14.91 -2.90 24.36
N LEU A 145 -13.67 -3.15 24.78
CA LEU A 145 -13.38 -4.10 25.86
C LEU A 145 -14.02 -3.67 27.18
N ILE A 146 -13.89 -2.38 27.54
CA ILE A 146 -14.55 -1.83 28.75
C ILE A 146 -16.06 -2.02 28.66
N ARG A 147 -16.67 -1.69 27.52
CA ARG A 147 -18.12 -1.87 27.31
C ARG A 147 -18.57 -3.33 27.48
N GLN A 148 -17.81 -4.28 26.94
CA GLN A 148 -18.11 -5.71 27.09
C GLN A 148 -18.05 -6.16 28.55
N GLN A 149 -17.07 -5.69 29.32
CA GLN A 149 -16.95 -5.98 30.75
C GLN A 149 -18.12 -5.43 31.56
N LEU A 150 -18.58 -4.21 31.25
CA LEU A 150 -19.74 -3.60 31.93
C LEU A 150 -21.08 -4.30 31.61
N GLN A 151 -21.18 -4.99 30.50
CA GLN A 151 -22.40 -5.74 30.11
C GLN A 151 -22.45 -7.15 30.73
N GLN A 152 -21.36 -7.63 31.34
CA GLN A 152 -21.28 -8.94 32.00
C GLN A 152 -21.48 -8.86 33.52
N GLN A 153 -21.69 -7.67 34.04
CA GLN A 153 -22.07 -7.39 35.46
C GLN A 153 -23.58 -7.21 35.58
#